data_3fd84af17492eeaf146d060089d5debf
#
_entry.id   3fd84af17492eeaf146d060089d5debf
#
_cell.length_a   1.000
_cell.length_b   1.000
_cell.length_c   1.000
_cell.angle_alpha   90.00
_cell.angle_beta   90.00
_cell.angle_gamma   90.00
#
_symmetry.space_group_name_H-M   'P 1'
#
loop_
_entity.id
_entity.type
_entity.pdbx_description
1 polymer ?
#
loop_
_entity_poly.entity_id
_entity_poly.type
_entity_poly.pdbx_seq_one_letter_code
_entity_poly.pdbx_strand_id
1 'polypeptide(L)'
;ANLLGHSLGGKAVMTFAISYPEKVEKLIVADIAPKAYPPHHQGIIKALQSVNFDEVKSRQDVENVLAQYIPEKFVIHFLTKNLYWTEDKKLNWRFNINTLAEKYNDFVANAIKFGKFEGETLFLAGAKSNYILPQDELLMRQQFPKYQLVSIADAGHWLQAENPKDFNQAVNEFLT
;
A
#
# COMPACT_ATOMS: atom_id res chain seq x y z
N ALA A 1 -8.03 -13.64 -12.20
CA ALA A 1 -7.54 -13.68 -10.82
C ALA A 1 -8.16 -12.56 -9.99
N ASN A 2 -8.34 -12.78 -8.68
CA ASN A 2 -8.72 -11.71 -7.75
C ASN A 2 -7.45 -10.97 -7.31
N LEU A 3 -7.50 -9.64 -7.31
CA LEU A 3 -6.38 -8.80 -6.93
C LEU A 3 -6.73 -7.95 -5.71
N LEU A 4 -5.83 -7.89 -4.75
CA LEU A 4 -5.93 -6.97 -3.62
C LEU A 4 -4.65 -6.13 -3.53
N GLY A 5 -4.79 -4.82 -3.43
CA GLY A 5 -3.68 -3.88 -3.25
C GLY A 5 -3.96 -2.84 -2.18
N HIS A 6 -2.99 -2.60 -1.29
CA HIS A 6 -3.05 -1.56 -0.27
C HIS A 6 -2.15 -0.39 -0.65
N SER A 7 -2.65 0.83 -0.50
CA SER A 7 -1.88 2.05 -0.72
C SER A 7 -1.22 2.08 -2.11
N LEU A 8 0.09 2.18 -2.24
CA LEU A 8 0.82 2.11 -3.52
C LEU A 8 0.50 0.81 -4.29
N GLY A 9 0.36 -0.31 -3.59
CA GLY A 9 -0.11 -1.57 -4.17
C GLY A 9 -1.52 -1.46 -4.76
N GLY A 10 -2.39 -0.65 -4.16
CA GLY A 10 -3.71 -0.31 -4.70
C GLY A 10 -3.63 0.41 -6.04
N LYS A 11 -2.72 1.38 -6.18
CA LYS A 11 -2.47 2.04 -7.48
C LYS A 11 -1.98 1.05 -8.54
N ALA A 12 -1.10 0.12 -8.15
CA ALA A 12 -0.58 -0.89 -9.06
C ALA A 12 -1.69 -1.82 -9.57
N VAL A 13 -2.53 -2.36 -8.67
CA VAL A 13 -3.62 -3.28 -9.08
C VAL A 13 -4.73 -2.56 -9.84
N MET A 14 -5.05 -1.29 -9.52
CA MET A 14 -5.97 -0.47 -10.30
C MET A 14 -5.45 -0.25 -11.73
N THR A 15 -4.17 0.13 -11.87
CA THR A 15 -3.54 0.31 -13.18
C THR A 15 -3.50 -0.98 -13.98
N PHE A 16 -3.22 -2.11 -13.32
CA PHE A 16 -3.24 -3.42 -13.94
C PHE A 16 -4.65 -3.80 -14.42
N ALA A 17 -5.66 -3.62 -13.59
CA ALA A 17 -7.06 -3.95 -13.92
C ALA A 17 -7.57 -3.13 -15.12
N ILE A 18 -7.22 -1.85 -15.21
CA ILE A 18 -7.55 -1.01 -16.36
C ILE A 18 -6.79 -1.44 -17.62
N SER A 19 -5.55 -1.90 -17.48
CA SER A 19 -4.70 -2.26 -18.62
C SER A 19 -4.96 -3.68 -19.16
N TYR A 20 -5.41 -4.59 -18.30
CA TYR A 20 -5.62 -6.02 -18.58
C TYR A 20 -6.91 -6.52 -17.91
N PRO A 21 -8.08 -5.92 -18.26
CA PRO A 21 -9.33 -6.21 -17.56
C PRO A 21 -9.74 -7.69 -17.65
N GLU A 22 -9.38 -8.37 -18.74
CA GLU A 22 -9.66 -9.78 -18.95
C GLU A 22 -8.92 -10.74 -18.00
N LYS A 23 -7.90 -10.23 -17.30
CA LYS A 23 -7.09 -11.01 -16.32
C LYS A 23 -7.58 -10.84 -14.88
N VAL A 24 -8.49 -9.88 -14.65
CA VAL A 24 -8.96 -9.54 -13.31
C VAL A 24 -10.44 -9.90 -13.19
N GLU A 25 -10.75 -10.75 -12.23
CA GLU A 25 -12.11 -11.17 -11.91
C GLU A 25 -12.76 -10.21 -10.91
N LYS A 26 -12.11 -10.02 -9.76
CA LYS A 26 -12.51 -9.06 -8.73
C LYS A 26 -11.31 -8.22 -8.29
N LEU A 27 -11.54 -6.95 -8.04
CA LEU A 27 -10.51 -6.00 -7.62
C LEU A 27 -10.82 -5.48 -6.21
N ILE A 28 -9.84 -5.53 -5.31
CA ILE A 28 -9.93 -4.95 -3.97
C ILE A 28 -8.83 -3.92 -3.80
N VAL A 29 -9.21 -2.71 -3.42
CA VAL A 29 -8.31 -1.57 -3.23
C VAL A 29 -8.44 -1.07 -1.79
N ALA A 30 -7.38 -1.21 -1.01
CA ALA A 30 -7.37 -0.79 0.38
C ALA A 30 -6.68 0.57 0.56
N ASP A 31 -7.46 1.51 1.04
CA ASP A 31 -7.13 2.87 1.49
C ASP A 31 -6.28 3.70 0.54
N ILE A 32 -6.70 3.74 -0.71
CA ILE A 32 -6.15 4.62 -1.75
C ILE A 32 -7.22 4.89 -2.82
N ALA A 33 -7.30 6.12 -3.30
CA ALA A 33 -8.14 6.50 -4.46
C ALA A 33 -7.31 6.58 -5.75
N PRO A 34 -7.93 6.57 -6.93
CA PRO A 34 -7.24 6.62 -8.23
C PRO A 34 -6.67 8.01 -8.59
N LYS A 35 -6.36 8.84 -7.60
CA LYS A 35 -5.87 10.22 -7.75
C LYS A 35 -4.36 10.34 -7.50
N ALA A 36 -3.81 11.52 -7.81
CA ALA A 36 -2.49 11.93 -7.36
C ALA A 36 -2.47 12.20 -5.85
N TYR A 37 -1.34 11.94 -5.21
CA TYR A 37 -1.10 12.24 -3.80
C TYR A 37 0.20 13.02 -3.66
N PRO A 38 0.26 14.00 -2.75
CA PRO A 38 1.52 14.63 -2.40
C PRO A 38 2.50 13.57 -1.89
N PRO A 39 3.76 13.59 -2.32
CA PRO A 39 4.77 12.65 -1.79
C PRO A 39 5.09 13.00 -0.33
N HIS A 40 4.73 12.12 0.61
CA HIS A 40 4.91 12.37 2.05
C HIS A 40 5.65 11.23 2.78
N HIS A 41 6.10 10.18 2.08
CA HIS A 41 6.89 9.09 2.67
C HIS A 41 8.41 9.23 2.42
N GLN A 42 8.88 10.41 2.06
CA GLN A 42 10.31 10.66 1.82
C GLN A 42 11.17 10.37 3.07
N GLY A 43 10.64 10.63 4.27
CA GLY A 43 11.28 10.27 5.52
C GLY A 43 11.47 8.75 5.69
N ILE A 44 10.47 7.97 5.31
CA ILE A 44 10.54 6.49 5.34
C ILE A 44 11.57 5.98 4.32
N ILE A 45 11.56 6.51 3.10
CA ILE A 45 12.54 6.13 2.08
C ILE A 45 13.96 6.44 2.54
N LYS A 46 14.17 7.63 3.10
CA LYS A 46 15.47 8.02 3.67
C LYS A 46 15.90 7.09 4.80
N ALA A 47 14.98 6.73 5.69
CA ALA A 47 15.23 5.78 6.76
C ALA A 47 15.66 4.40 6.21
N LEU A 48 14.96 3.89 5.20
CA LEU A 48 15.28 2.60 4.58
C LEU A 48 16.65 2.63 3.86
N GLN A 49 17.00 3.74 3.23
CA GLN A 49 18.30 3.93 2.57
C GLN A 49 19.46 4.11 3.55
N SER A 50 19.19 4.57 4.77
CA SER A 50 20.24 4.78 5.78
C SER A 50 20.75 3.48 6.43
N VAL A 51 20.07 2.36 6.19
CA VAL A 51 20.49 1.07 6.73
C VAL A 51 21.71 0.55 5.98
N ASN A 52 22.85 0.51 6.67
CA ASN A 52 24.08 -0.10 6.16
C ASN A 52 24.12 -1.59 6.55
N PHE A 53 23.84 -2.48 5.59
CA PHE A 53 23.82 -3.92 5.83
C PHE A 53 25.19 -4.57 6.07
N ASP A 54 26.29 -3.85 5.91
CA ASP A 54 27.61 -4.33 6.32
C ASP A 54 27.87 -4.09 7.81
N GLU A 55 27.14 -3.19 8.46
CA GLU A 55 27.30 -2.83 9.88
C GLU A 55 26.26 -3.50 10.79
N VAL A 56 25.02 -3.66 10.31
CA VAL A 56 23.94 -4.25 11.11
C VAL A 56 24.04 -5.79 11.14
N LYS A 57 23.87 -6.37 12.33
CA LYS A 57 23.99 -7.83 12.54
C LYS A 57 22.68 -8.49 12.96
N SER A 58 21.68 -7.70 13.29
CA SER A 58 20.40 -8.19 13.79
C SER A 58 19.24 -7.33 13.27
N ARG A 59 18.03 -7.88 13.34
CA ARG A 59 16.80 -7.10 13.10
C ARG A 59 16.72 -5.90 14.05
N GLN A 60 17.12 -6.06 15.29
CA GLN A 60 17.11 -4.99 16.28
C GLN A 60 18.03 -3.83 15.88
N ASP A 61 19.19 -4.12 15.29
CA ASP A 61 20.10 -3.05 14.82
C ASP A 61 19.43 -2.24 13.72
N VAL A 62 18.74 -2.91 12.77
CA VAL A 62 17.96 -2.24 11.72
C VAL A 62 16.85 -1.39 12.33
N GLU A 63 16.10 -1.91 13.30
CA GLU A 63 15.04 -1.16 13.99
C GLU A 63 15.59 0.08 14.69
N ASN A 64 16.77 -0.02 15.30
CA ASN A 64 17.45 1.12 15.95
C ASN A 64 17.86 2.21 14.94
N VAL A 65 18.32 1.82 13.74
CA VAL A 65 18.61 2.77 12.66
C VAL A 65 17.32 3.45 12.18
N LEU A 66 16.27 2.68 11.92
CA LEU A 66 14.98 3.23 11.46
C LEU A 66 14.35 4.17 12.50
N ALA A 67 14.50 3.88 13.79
CA ALA A 67 13.96 4.70 14.88
C ALA A 67 14.55 6.12 14.94
N GLN A 68 15.67 6.39 14.29
CA GLN A 68 16.23 7.73 14.17
C GLN A 68 15.42 8.63 13.22
N TYR A 69 14.60 8.03 12.34
CA TYR A 69 13.83 8.72 11.30
C TYR A 69 12.32 8.53 11.44
N ILE A 70 11.88 7.41 12.03
CA ILE A 70 10.49 6.99 12.11
C ILE A 70 10.12 6.86 13.59
N PRO A 71 9.26 7.75 14.12
CA PRO A 71 8.87 7.70 15.53
C PRO A 71 7.90 6.55 15.86
N GLU A 72 7.13 6.07 14.89
CA GLU A 72 6.10 5.07 15.10
C GLU A 72 6.69 3.65 15.07
N LYS A 73 6.84 3.04 16.24
CA LYS A 73 7.37 1.66 16.39
C LYS A 73 6.62 0.63 15.53
N PHE A 74 5.32 0.78 15.40
CA PHE A 74 4.49 -0.09 14.56
C PHE A 74 4.92 -0.04 13.09
N VAL A 75 5.23 1.15 12.54
CA VAL A 75 5.73 1.30 11.16
C VAL A 75 7.09 0.62 11.01
N ILE A 76 7.99 0.80 11.98
CA ILE A 76 9.31 0.13 11.99
C ILE A 76 9.13 -1.39 11.94
N HIS A 77 8.30 -1.96 12.81
CA HIS A 77 8.03 -3.40 12.83
C HIS A 77 7.40 -3.90 11.53
N PHE A 78 6.54 -3.11 10.91
CA PHE A 78 5.96 -3.44 9.60
C PHE A 78 7.04 -3.47 8.50
N LEU A 79 7.89 -2.45 8.44
CA LEU A 79 8.97 -2.35 7.45
C LEU A 79 9.97 -3.49 7.60
N THR A 80 10.37 -3.83 8.83
CA THR A 80 11.35 -4.88 9.11
C THR A 80 10.86 -6.30 8.81
N LYS A 81 9.55 -6.52 8.58
CA LYS A 81 9.03 -7.79 8.03
C LYS A 81 9.59 -8.11 6.63
N ASN A 82 10.08 -7.10 5.93
CA ASN A 82 10.73 -7.25 4.63
C ASN A 82 12.23 -7.56 4.71
N LEU A 83 12.78 -7.73 5.91
CA LEU A 83 14.15 -8.20 6.07
C LEU A 83 14.25 -9.70 5.79
N TYR A 84 15.33 -10.10 5.14
CA TYR A 84 15.68 -11.49 4.95
C TYR A 84 17.20 -11.68 5.10
N TRP A 85 17.61 -12.90 5.36
CA TRP A 85 19.01 -13.29 5.37
C TRP A 85 19.42 -13.73 3.97
N THR A 86 20.50 -13.17 3.46
CA THR A 86 21.15 -13.60 2.22
C THR A 86 21.89 -14.92 2.44
N GLU A 87 22.35 -15.58 1.36
CA GLU A 87 23.20 -16.77 1.42
C GLU A 87 24.48 -16.53 2.22
N ASP A 88 25.06 -15.32 2.12
CA ASP A 88 26.24 -14.87 2.87
C ASP A 88 25.94 -14.49 4.33
N LYS A 89 24.76 -14.84 4.84
CA LYS A 89 24.31 -14.55 6.22
C LYS A 89 24.30 -13.06 6.56
N LYS A 90 24.10 -12.17 5.59
CA LYS A 90 23.85 -10.75 5.80
C LYS A 90 22.34 -10.48 5.73
N LEU A 91 21.88 -9.47 6.47
CA LEU A 91 20.52 -8.94 6.29
C LEU A 91 20.43 -8.13 5.01
N ASN A 92 19.25 -8.12 4.38
CA ASN A 92 18.94 -7.25 3.25
C ASN A 92 17.43 -7.03 3.15
N TRP A 93 17.03 -6.01 2.37
CA TRP A 93 15.63 -5.78 2.01
C TRP A 93 15.18 -6.73 0.90
N ARG A 94 13.93 -7.27 1.00
CA ARG A 94 13.32 -8.05 -0.09
C ARG A 94 12.95 -7.19 -1.30
N PHE A 95 12.76 -5.91 -1.12
CA PHE A 95 12.45 -4.96 -2.19
C PHE A 95 13.68 -4.16 -2.61
N ASN A 96 13.65 -3.66 -3.84
CA ASN A 96 14.72 -2.80 -4.37
C ASN A 96 14.51 -1.37 -3.88
N ILE A 97 15.18 -0.99 -2.79
CA ILE A 97 15.05 0.34 -2.18
C ILE A 97 15.53 1.46 -3.11
N ASN A 98 16.54 1.21 -3.92
CA ASN A 98 17.08 2.22 -4.82
C ASN A 98 16.08 2.57 -5.93
N THR A 99 15.51 1.56 -6.57
CA THR A 99 14.44 1.75 -7.57
C THR A 99 13.21 2.41 -6.94
N LEU A 100 12.84 1.98 -5.72
CA LEU A 100 11.72 2.58 -5.00
C LEU A 100 11.99 4.06 -4.71
N ALA A 101 13.17 4.41 -4.23
CA ALA A 101 13.56 5.80 -3.95
C ALA A 101 13.58 6.67 -5.21
N GLU A 102 14.10 6.14 -6.31
CA GLU A 102 14.16 6.86 -7.61
C GLU A 102 12.77 7.12 -8.18
N LYS A 103 11.87 6.12 -8.12
CA LYS A 103 10.57 6.15 -8.79
C LYS A 103 9.40 6.53 -7.87
N TYR A 104 9.63 6.67 -6.56
CA TYR A 104 8.56 6.91 -5.59
C TYR A 104 7.67 8.11 -5.96
N ASN A 105 8.29 9.24 -6.29
CA ASN A 105 7.54 10.44 -6.64
C ASN A 105 6.69 10.23 -7.89
N ASP A 106 7.21 9.53 -8.91
CA ASP A 106 6.48 9.25 -10.14
C ASP A 106 5.23 8.41 -9.87
N PHE A 107 5.32 7.40 -8.98
CA PHE A 107 4.20 6.54 -8.66
C PHE A 107 3.17 7.18 -7.74
N VAL A 108 3.59 7.99 -6.77
CA VAL A 108 2.71 8.59 -5.77
C VAL A 108 2.11 9.90 -6.27
N ALA A 109 2.94 10.78 -6.86
CA ALA A 109 2.53 12.10 -7.31
C ALA A 109 1.55 12.04 -8.51
N ASN A 110 1.61 10.99 -9.32
CA ASN A 110 0.71 10.85 -10.45
C ASN A 110 -0.58 10.11 -10.07
N ALA A 111 -1.71 10.52 -10.67
CA ALA A 111 -2.90 9.70 -10.71
C ALA A 111 -2.60 8.38 -11.44
N ILE A 112 -3.41 7.35 -11.22
CA ILE A 112 -3.30 6.13 -12.03
C ILE A 112 -3.64 6.44 -13.50
N LYS A 113 -3.25 5.53 -14.40
CA LYS A 113 -3.61 5.62 -15.82
C LYS A 113 -5.12 5.84 -15.97
N PHE A 114 -5.51 6.82 -16.74
CA PHE A 114 -6.92 7.05 -17.05
C PHE A 114 -7.47 5.89 -17.87
N GLY A 115 -8.65 5.41 -17.50
CA GLY A 115 -9.35 4.30 -18.17
C GLY A 115 -10.49 3.79 -17.29
N LYS A 116 -11.13 2.70 -17.71
CA LYS A 116 -12.20 2.05 -16.96
C LYS A 116 -11.91 0.58 -16.74
N PHE A 117 -12.27 0.11 -15.56
CA PHE A 117 -12.41 -1.31 -15.27
C PHE A 117 -13.87 -1.61 -14.91
N GLU A 118 -14.56 -2.36 -15.77
CA GLU A 118 -15.98 -2.68 -15.65
C GLU A 118 -16.26 -3.90 -14.75
N GLY A 119 -15.22 -4.49 -14.14
CA GLY A 119 -15.33 -5.60 -13.20
C GLY A 119 -15.77 -5.13 -11.81
N GLU A 120 -16.17 -6.09 -10.98
CA GLU A 120 -16.52 -5.81 -9.58
C GLU A 120 -15.30 -5.29 -8.82
N THR A 121 -15.50 -4.18 -8.10
CA THR A 121 -14.44 -3.51 -7.37
C THR A 121 -14.89 -3.18 -5.95
N LEU A 122 -14.07 -3.53 -4.95
CA LEU A 122 -14.26 -3.13 -3.56
C LEU A 122 -13.18 -2.13 -3.18
N PHE A 123 -13.60 -0.94 -2.77
CA PHE A 123 -12.73 -0.01 -2.04
C PHE A 123 -12.96 -0.15 -0.55
N LEU A 124 -11.88 -0.29 0.21
CA LEU A 124 -11.88 -0.29 1.67
C LEU A 124 -11.23 0.99 2.17
N ALA A 125 -11.91 1.77 2.98
CA ALA A 125 -11.38 3.00 3.56
C ALA A 125 -11.26 2.86 5.07
N GLY A 126 -10.15 3.28 5.66
CA GLY A 126 -10.06 3.41 7.11
C GLY A 126 -10.92 4.59 7.60
N ALA A 127 -11.79 4.38 8.59
CA ALA A 127 -12.68 5.43 9.11
C ALA A 127 -11.93 6.65 9.68
N LYS A 128 -10.67 6.46 10.09
CA LYS A 128 -9.76 7.51 10.58
C LYS A 128 -8.72 7.93 9.55
N SER A 129 -8.84 7.44 8.30
CA SER A 129 -7.91 7.75 7.20
C SER A 129 -8.41 8.92 6.36
N ASN A 130 -7.47 9.65 5.76
CA ASN A 130 -7.74 10.74 4.81
C ASN A 130 -7.33 10.39 3.37
N TYR A 131 -7.07 9.11 3.08
CA TYR A 131 -6.64 8.71 1.74
C TYR A 131 -7.79 8.62 0.74
N ILE A 132 -8.97 8.16 1.17
CA ILE A 132 -10.20 8.20 0.38
C ILE A 132 -11.12 9.23 1.03
N LEU A 133 -11.50 10.25 0.27
CA LEU A 133 -12.36 11.34 0.73
C LEU A 133 -13.66 11.36 -0.08
N PRO A 134 -14.75 11.97 0.43
CA PRO A 134 -16.01 12.03 -0.30
C PRO A 134 -15.90 12.62 -1.70
N GLN A 135 -15.02 13.61 -1.92
CA GLN A 135 -14.80 14.19 -3.24
C GLN A 135 -14.16 13.24 -4.25
N ASP A 136 -13.55 12.15 -3.80
CA ASP A 136 -12.91 11.15 -4.67
C ASP A 136 -13.92 10.19 -5.32
N GLU A 137 -15.16 10.13 -4.78
CA GLU A 137 -16.20 9.22 -5.28
C GLU A 137 -16.52 9.42 -6.76
N LEU A 138 -16.52 10.67 -7.23
CA LEU A 138 -16.77 10.93 -8.64
C LEU A 138 -15.74 10.25 -9.54
N LEU A 139 -14.47 10.38 -9.19
CA LEU A 139 -13.36 9.77 -9.92
C LEU A 139 -13.40 8.24 -9.83
N MET A 140 -13.69 7.71 -8.64
CA MET A 140 -13.84 6.26 -8.43
C MET A 140 -14.96 5.70 -9.30
N ARG A 141 -16.12 6.36 -9.34
CA ARG A 141 -17.28 5.97 -10.17
C ARG A 141 -16.97 6.04 -11.66
N GLN A 142 -16.22 7.02 -12.10
CA GLN A 142 -15.83 7.17 -13.50
C GLN A 142 -14.93 6.04 -13.99
N GLN A 143 -13.99 5.59 -13.15
CA GLN A 143 -12.99 4.59 -13.52
C GLN A 143 -13.39 3.16 -13.11
N PHE A 144 -14.21 3.01 -12.08
CA PHE A 144 -14.66 1.73 -11.52
C PHE A 144 -16.17 1.75 -11.30
N PRO A 145 -17.00 1.73 -12.35
CA PRO A 145 -18.45 1.99 -12.26
C PRO A 145 -19.21 0.98 -11.39
N LYS A 146 -18.68 -0.25 -11.22
CA LYS A 146 -19.25 -1.29 -10.35
C LYS A 146 -18.52 -1.39 -9.01
N TYR A 147 -18.12 -0.23 -8.45
CA TYR A 147 -17.46 -0.25 -7.15
C TYR A 147 -18.45 -0.25 -5.99
N GLN A 148 -18.00 -0.85 -4.91
CA GLN A 148 -18.55 -0.73 -3.57
C GLN A 148 -17.50 -0.04 -2.69
N LEU A 149 -17.94 0.79 -1.74
CA LEU A 149 -17.07 1.42 -0.75
C LEU A 149 -17.48 0.98 0.65
N VAL A 150 -16.55 0.37 1.39
CA VAL A 150 -16.77 -0.06 2.77
C VAL A 150 -15.77 0.67 3.67
N SER A 151 -16.29 1.29 4.74
CA SER A 151 -15.47 1.95 5.75
C SER A 151 -15.18 0.97 6.89
N ILE A 152 -13.88 0.79 7.21
CA ILE A 152 -13.43 -0.06 8.31
C ILE A 152 -13.35 0.78 9.57
N ALA A 153 -14.20 0.44 10.54
CA ALA A 153 -14.32 1.16 11.79
C ALA A 153 -13.00 1.15 12.58
N ASP A 154 -12.73 2.23 13.30
CA ASP A 154 -11.57 2.41 14.17
C ASP A 154 -10.19 2.25 13.52
N ALA A 155 -10.11 2.15 12.19
CA ALA A 155 -8.88 1.99 11.44
C ALA A 155 -8.47 3.28 10.71
N GLY A 156 -7.16 3.54 10.65
CA GLY A 156 -6.51 4.52 9.80
C GLY A 156 -6.00 3.89 8.50
N HIS A 157 -4.84 4.35 8.03
CA HIS A 157 -4.24 3.87 6.77
C HIS A 157 -3.86 2.38 6.77
N TRP A 158 -3.56 1.82 7.92
CA TRP A 158 -3.17 0.41 8.07
C TRP A 158 -4.34 -0.47 8.48
N LEU A 159 -5.49 -0.30 7.83
CA LEU A 159 -6.76 -0.90 8.21
C LEU A 159 -6.70 -2.44 8.38
N GLN A 160 -5.89 -3.13 7.58
CA GLN A 160 -5.68 -4.59 7.70
C GLN A 160 -4.90 -5.00 8.97
N ALA A 161 -4.18 -4.07 9.59
CA ALA A 161 -3.44 -4.29 10.83
C ALA A 161 -4.16 -3.70 12.04
N GLU A 162 -4.87 -2.58 11.87
CA GLU A 162 -5.56 -1.87 12.94
C GLU A 162 -6.92 -2.50 13.27
N ASN A 163 -7.65 -3.00 12.26
CA ASN A 163 -8.89 -3.77 12.45
C ASN A 163 -8.95 -4.96 11.50
N PRO A 164 -8.14 -6.01 11.73
CA PRO A 164 -8.08 -7.19 10.87
C PRO A 164 -9.39 -7.97 10.80
N LYS A 165 -10.23 -7.89 11.82
CA LYS A 165 -11.51 -8.59 11.86
C LYS A 165 -12.45 -8.05 10.77
N ASP A 166 -12.76 -6.76 10.82
CA ASP A 166 -13.70 -6.14 9.89
C ASP A 166 -13.12 -6.08 8.48
N PHE A 167 -11.80 -5.87 8.35
CA PHE A 167 -11.10 -5.95 7.08
C PHE A 167 -11.27 -7.33 6.41
N ASN A 168 -10.98 -8.41 7.13
CA ASN A 168 -11.10 -9.76 6.60
C ASN A 168 -12.57 -10.13 6.31
N GLN A 169 -13.50 -9.68 7.14
CA GLN A 169 -14.92 -9.89 6.89
C GLN A 169 -15.34 -9.25 5.55
N ALA A 170 -15.05 -7.96 5.34
CA ALA A 170 -15.40 -7.25 4.11
C ALA A 170 -14.76 -7.89 2.85
N VAL A 171 -13.49 -8.32 2.96
CA VAL A 171 -12.79 -9.02 1.88
C VAL A 171 -13.47 -10.35 1.56
N ASN A 172 -13.79 -11.16 2.56
CA ASN A 172 -14.40 -12.47 2.36
C ASN A 172 -15.82 -12.35 1.78
N GLU A 173 -16.64 -11.44 2.32
CA GLU A 173 -18.00 -11.18 1.79
C GLU A 173 -17.98 -10.74 0.32
N PHE A 174 -16.99 -9.97 -0.09
CA PHE A 174 -16.86 -9.54 -1.47
C PHE A 174 -16.35 -10.65 -2.39
N LEU A 175 -15.50 -11.55 -1.90
CA LEU A 175 -14.94 -12.64 -2.72
C LEU A 175 -15.90 -13.83 -2.92
N THR A 176 -16.86 -14.01 -2.01
CA THR A 176 -17.94 -15.02 -2.18
C THR A 176 -19.03 -14.54 -3.09
#